data_00fd2a4b9ed3bc08b8b1fd467cf02ea4
#
_entry.id   00fd2a4b9ed3bc08b8b1fd467cf02ea4
#
_cell.length_a   1.000
_cell.length_b   1.000
_cell.length_c   1.000
_cell.angle_alpha   90.00
_cell.angle_beta   90.00
_cell.angle_gamma   90.00
#
_symmetry.space_group_name_H-M   'P 1'
#
loop_
_entity.id
_entity.type
_entity.pdbx_description
1 polymer ?
#
loop_
_entity_poly.entity_id
_entity_poly.type
_entity_poly.pdbx_seq_one_letter_code
_entity_poly.pdbx_strand_id
1 'polypeptide(L)'
;MKHTSIAAAIAALLASANASAAADFQWSHQWTFNHSAANGSSAMGSEIVSYDAVNNRLWVAGTDANQANIGQGGIDVLDMNGNLLQSISTSALGGINSVAVKNGQAAIALTAPTKTDAGLVRFYNAADYTLQQSVTVGANPDAVTYTPDGSRLLVANEGEPSSYLVGPSGDPEGSVSIINTNTFAVQTAGFSAYNGAAAALKASGVRLTGPNASVAQDLEPEYIAVSQDGTKAFATLQEANSVAVIDIASATVTDIKALGLKDHSLAGNGLDVSDRDGAGTAALKGNIQNWNVMGMYMPDGIASFSKDGHQYYVTANEGDSREDWPGGAEEVRVGAATIDPILDAAMKAAHGNDWQTNNDKLNRLTVSKSGDTDNDGDLDQLQVFGARSFSILDANGAMVFDSGDKLEQTIKALIAANPGNAAFEALWDDGRSDNKGPEPESAVVGKVDGRDLLFLGLERSNAVMVWDLTDLNSPTFLDMLFTGGDVGPEGLSFFTNAQGSYLAVANEVSETTSLYKVSAVPVPGAVWLFGSALLGLIGMKRGRKD
;
A
#
# COMPACT_ATOMS: atom_id res chain seq x y z
N MET A 1 -2.79 -40.44 -44.22
CA MET A 1 -3.32 -40.32 -42.85
C MET A 1 -2.25 -40.43 -41.74
N LYS A 2 -0.94 -40.24 -41.99
CA LYS A 2 0.12 -40.32 -40.96
C LYS A 2 0.84 -38.98 -40.68
N HIS A 3 0.47 -37.91 -41.39
CA HIS A 3 1.13 -36.58 -41.22
C HIS A 3 0.36 -35.58 -40.33
N THR A 4 -0.93 -35.83 -40.09
CA THR A 4 -1.76 -34.97 -39.21
C THR A 4 -1.54 -35.24 -37.71
N SER A 5 -1.14 -36.46 -37.34
CA SER A 5 -0.93 -36.82 -35.92
C SER A 5 0.35 -36.25 -35.31
N ILE A 6 1.38 -35.96 -36.13
CA ILE A 6 2.66 -35.41 -35.63
C ILE A 6 2.56 -33.89 -35.44
N ALA A 7 1.81 -33.20 -36.30
CA ALA A 7 1.59 -31.77 -36.17
C ALA A 7 0.72 -31.44 -34.94
N ALA A 8 -0.28 -32.27 -34.64
CA ALA A 8 -1.12 -32.11 -33.44
C ALA A 8 -0.35 -32.40 -32.13
N ALA A 9 0.57 -33.39 -32.16
CA ALA A 9 1.43 -33.66 -30.99
C ALA A 9 2.46 -32.56 -30.73
N ILE A 10 2.99 -31.93 -31.78
CA ILE A 10 3.93 -30.79 -31.65
C ILE A 10 3.19 -29.53 -31.19
N ALA A 11 1.97 -29.30 -31.67
CA ALA A 11 1.14 -28.17 -31.18
C ALA A 11 0.70 -28.37 -29.72
N ALA A 12 0.39 -29.61 -29.31
CA ALA A 12 0.07 -29.92 -27.90
C ALA A 12 1.30 -29.78 -26.97
N LEU A 13 2.51 -30.14 -27.45
CA LEU A 13 3.75 -29.95 -26.69
C LEU A 13 4.16 -28.47 -26.61
N LEU A 14 3.89 -27.65 -27.62
CA LEU A 14 4.12 -26.22 -27.60
C LEU A 14 3.08 -25.49 -26.73
N ALA A 15 1.84 -25.96 -26.72
CA ALA A 15 0.80 -25.45 -25.82
C ALA A 15 1.05 -25.85 -24.36
N SER A 16 1.60 -27.05 -24.10
CA SER A 16 1.97 -27.46 -22.74
C SER A 16 3.27 -26.82 -22.26
N ALA A 17 4.17 -26.42 -23.16
CA ALA A 17 5.37 -25.64 -22.78
C ALA A 17 5.05 -24.19 -22.43
N ASN A 18 3.97 -23.61 -22.96
CA ASN A 18 3.48 -22.29 -22.57
C ASN A 18 2.59 -22.32 -21.31
N ALA A 19 2.14 -23.49 -20.86
CA ALA A 19 1.35 -23.64 -19.64
C ALA A 19 2.20 -23.94 -18.39
N SER A 20 3.53 -23.97 -18.51
CA SER A 20 4.46 -24.24 -17.42
C SER A 20 5.59 -23.20 -17.36
N ALA A 21 5.27 -21.94 -17.55
CA ALA A 21 6.08 -20.84 -17.03
C ALA A 21 5.68 -20.59 -15.57
N ALA A 22 5.63 -21.67 -14.78
CA ALA A 22 5.37 -21.58 -13.35
C ALA A 22 6.67 -21.29 -12.62
N ALA A 23 6.65 -20.25 -11.79
CA ALA A 23 7.61 -19.88 -10.77
C ALA A 23 9.06 -19.63 -11.26
N ASP A 24 9.28 -18.53 -11.95
CA ASP A 24 10.62 -17.98 -12.17
C ASP A 24 11.30 -17.54 -10.85
N PHE A 25 10.55 -17.50 -9.75
CA PHE A 25 11.01 -17.08 -8.41
C PHE A 25 10.60 -18.10 -7.35
N GLN A 26 11.44 -18.20 -6.32
CA GLN A 26 11.17 -18.98 -5.13
C GLN A 26 11.31 -18.08 -3.91
N TRP A 27 10.34 -18.19 -3.02
CA TRP A 27 10.29 -17.46 -1.75
C TRP A 27 10.56 -18.43 -0.63
N SER A 28 11.33 -18.02 0.37
CA SER A 28 11.54 -18.82 1.57
C SER A 28 11.51 -17.93 2.81
N HIS A 29 10.54 -18.19 3.68
CA HIS A 29 10.51 -17.60 5.00
C HIS A 29 11.79 -18.00 5.77
N GLN A 30 12.48 -17.03 6.35
CA GLN A 30 13.74 -17.23 7.07
C GLN A 30 13.49 -17.30 8.57
N TRP A 31 12.79 -16.33 9.10
CA TRP A 31 12.43 -16.21 10.51
C TRP A 31 11.31 -15.17 10.70
N THR A 32 10.63 -15.25 11.84
CA THR A 32 9.76 -14.23 12.41
C THR A 32 10.28 -13.86 13.80
N PHE A 33 10.42 -12.57 14.08
CA PHE A 33 10.79 -12.03 15.39
C PHE A 33 9.56 -11.37 16.02
N ASN A 34 9.27 -11.68 17.28
CA ASN A 34 8.19 -11.08 18.03
C ASN A 34 8.75 -10.02 18.99
N HIS A 35 8.38 -8.75 18.77
CA HIS A 35 8.93 -7.60 19.48
C HIS A 35 8.42 -7.52 20.91
N SER A 36 7.14 -7.74 21.16
CA SER A 36 6.56 -7.70 22.49
C SER A 36 7.06 -8.83 23.39
N ALA A 37 7.29 -10.02 22.84
CA ALA A 37 7.84 -11.14 23.59
C ALA A 37 9.31 -10.92 23.97
N ALA A 38 10.09 -10.24 23.11
CA ALA A 38 11.51 -9.99 23.35
C ALA A 38 11.75 -8.92 24.42
N ASN A 39 10.90 -7.94 24.51
CA ASN A 39 11.04 -6.78 25.41
C ASN A 39 10.27 -6.92 26.74
N GLY A 40 9.58 -8.03 26.95
CA GLY A 40 8.80 -8.28 28.16
C GLY A 40 7.53 -7.41 28.24
N SER A 41 7.35 -6.66 29.34
CA SER A 41 6.17 -5.80 29.51
C SER A 41 6.28 -4.42 28.84
N SER A 42 7.37 -4.11 28.17
CA SER A 42 7.54 -2.92 27.35
C SER A 42 7.38 -3.32 25.89
N ALA A 43 6.14 -3.39 25.43
CA ALA A 43 5.84 -3.75 24.07
C ALA A 43 6.41 -2.68 23.13
N MET A 44 7.29 -3.09 22.23
CA MET A 44 7.58 -2.36 21.01
C MET A 44 6.78 -3.06 19.92
N GLY A 45 6.03 -2.32 19.12
CA GLY A 45 5.30 -2.83 17.98
C GLY A 45 6.22 -3.08 16.78
N SER A 46 5.64 -3.38 15.64
CA SER A 46 6.34 -3.59 14.38
C SER A 46 5.49 -2.99 13.25
N GLU A 47 5.66 -1.71 12.98
CA GLU A 47 4.92 -0.97 11.96
C GLU A 47 5.78 -0.74 10.72
N ILE A 48 6.95 -0.13 10.86
CA ILE A 48 7.83 0.20 9.74
C ILE A 48 9.19 -0.47 9.90
N VAL A 49 9.69 -1.08 8.81
CA VAL A 49 11.01 -1.71 8.77
C VAL A 49 11.91 -1.10 7.71
N SER A 50 13.17 -0.83 8.05
CA SER A 50 14.18 -0.31 7.14
C SER A 50 15.49 -1.07 7.22
N TYR A 51 16.09 -1.39 6.05
CA TYR A 51 17.36 -2.10 5.97
C TYR A 51 18.56 -1.15 5.99
N ASP A 52 19.46 -1.37 6.91
CA ASP A 52 20.78 -0.75 6.98
C ASP A 52 21.79 -1.53 6.12
N ALA A 53 22.01 -1.04 4.91
CA ALA A 53 22.93 -1.68 3.96
C ALA A 53 24.41 -1.62 4.38
N VAL A 54 24.78 -0.67 5.24
CA VAL A 54 26.18 -0.50 5.71
C VAL A 54 26.53 -1.53 6.77
N ASN A 55 25.64 -1.74 7.73
CA ASN A 55 25.88 -2.64 8.86
C ASN A 55 25.15 -3.98 8.73
N ASN A 56 24.40 -4.20 7.63
CA ASN A 56 23.66 -5.43 7.31
C ASN A 56 22.71 -5.86 8.45
N ARG A 57 21.77 -4.99 8.80
CA ARG A 57 20.80 -5.18 9.87
C ARG A 57 19.46 -4.49 9.54
N LEU A 58 18.40 -4.83 10.26
CA LEU A 58 17.09 -4.23 10.14
C LEU A 58 16.83 -3.29 11.32
N TRP A 59 16.27 -2.13 11.05
CA TRP A 59 15.73 -1.20 12.03
C TRP A 59 14.21 -1.27 11.93
N VAL A 60 13.54 -1.57 13.02
CA VAL A 60 12.09 -1.74 13.08
C VAL A 60 11.53 -0.71 14.06
N ALA A 61 10.64 0.14 13.57
CA ALA A 61 9.86 1.07 14.38
C ALA A 61 8.51 0.44 14.72
N GLY A 62 7.99 0.74 15.89
CA GLY A 62 6.62 0.39 16.24
C GLY A 62 6.19 1.00 17.56
N THR A 63 4.91 1.29 17.66
CA THR A 63 4.22 1.72 18.88
C THR A 63 3.71 0.52 19.66
N ASP A 64 3.18 0.75 20.87
CA ASP A 64 2.44 -0.28 21.62
C ASP A 64 1.06 -0.45 20.99
N ALA A 65 0.82 -1.57 20.30
CA ALA A 65 -0.45 -1.89 19.64
C ALA A 65 -1.68 -1.86 20.58
N ASN A 66 -1.48 -1.90 21.88
CA ASN A 66 -2.59 -1.78 22.83
C ASN A 66 -3.08 -0.35 23.05
N GLN A 67 -2.51 0.65 22.38
CA GLN A 67 -2.86 2.10 22.48
C GLN A 67 -3.13 2.64 23.91
N ALA A 68 -3.07 1.77 24.91
CA ALA A 68 -3.33 2.13 26.31
C ALA A 68 -2.26 3.06 26.88
N ASN A 69 -1.10 3.15 26.22
CA ASN A 69 0.05 3.92 26.65
C ASN A 69 0.61 4.72 25.49
N ILE A 70 -0.09 5.77 25.07
CA ILE A 70 0.42 6.77 24.13
C ILE A 70 1.83 7.19 24.59
N GLY A 71 2.83 6.97 23.75
CA GLY A 71 4.23 7.25 24.05
C GLY A 71 5.06 6.04 24.50
N GLN A 72 4.55 4.83 24.45
CA GLN A 72 5.36 3.62 24.52
C GLN A 72 5.61 3.11 23.09
N GLY A 73 6.86 3.01 22.72
CA GLY A 73 7.29 2.59 21.42
C GLY A 73 8.78 2.81 21.27
N GLY A 74 9.33 2.46 20.14
CA GLY A 74 10.74 2.63 19.88
C GLY A 74 11.24 1.92 18.65
N ILE A 75 12.53 1.69 18.65
CA ILE A 75 13.24 0.97 17.60
C ILE A 75 13.83 -0.30 18.17
N ASP A 76 13.58 -1.42 17.50
CA ASP A 76 14.37 -2.63 17.64
C ASP A 76 15.30 -2.79 16.43
N VAL A 77 16.57 -3.12 16.69
CA VAL A 77 17.55 -3.41 15.66
C VAL A 77 17.86 -4.90 15.66
N LEU A 78 17.61 -5.55 14.52
CA LEU A 78 17.78 -6.99 14.34
C LEU A 78 18.94 -7.30 13.39
N ASP A 79 19.68 -8.39 13.65
CA ASP A 79 20.61 -8.92 12.65
C ASP A 79 19.86 -9.74 11.57
N MET A 80 20.58 -10.16 10.54
CA MET A 80 20.00 -10.94 9.43
C MET A 80 19.59 -12.37 9.83
N ASN A 81 19.85 -12.80 11.06
CA ASN A 81 19.41 -14.08 11.61
C ASN A 81 18.20 -13.93 12.55
N GLY A 82 17.66 -12.72 12.69
CA GLY A 82 16.54 -12.41 13.57
C GLY A 82 16.92 -12.26 15.04
N ASN A 83 18.18 -12.00 15.36
CA ASN A 83 18.59 -11.72 16.74
C ASN A 83 18.49 -10.23 17.04
N LEU A 84 17.91 -9.88 18.19
CA LEU A 84 17.86 -8.51 18.70
C LEU A 84 19.27 -8.04 19.09
N LEU A 85 19.71 -6.94 18.48
CA LEU A 85 21.00 -6.31 18.74
C LEU A 85 20.88 -5.13 19.70
N GLN A 86 19.83 -4.33 19.56
CA GLN A 86 19.61 -3.11 20.33
C GLN A 86 18.12 -2.75 20.34
N SER A 87 17.66 -2.19 21.47
CA SER A 87 16.38 -1.51 21.58
C SER A 87 16.61 -0.05 21.97
N ILE A 88 15.89 0.87 21.33
CA ILE A 88 15.94 2.31 21.59
C ILE A 88 14.51 2.78 21.91
N SER A 89 14.21 3.05 23.19
CA SER A 89 12.89 3.53 23.59
C SER A 89 12.70 5.01 23.23
N THR A 90 11.50 5.34 22.75
CA THR A 90 11.06 6.70 22.45
C THR A 90 9.98 7.21 23.42
N SER A 91 9.58 6.40 24.39
CA SER A 91 8.43 6.63 25.29
C SER A 91 8.40 7.99 26.01
N ALA A 92 9.55 8.64 26.21
CA ALA A 92 9.62 9.97 26.81
C ALA A 92 9.43 11.13 25.80
N LEU A 93 9.28 10.82 24.50
CA LEU A 93 9.33 11.80 23.41
C LEU A 93 8.01 11.92 22.64
N GLY A 94 7.15 10.94 22.79
CA GLY A 94 5.91 10.81 22.04
C GLY A 94 5.86 9.50 21.23
N GLY A 95 4.90 9.37 20.34
CA GLY A 95 4.75 8.20 19.46
C GLY A 95 5.87 8.13 18.41
N ILE A 96 6.17 6.92 17.97
CA ILE A 96 7.05 6.68 16.82
C ILE A 96 6.20 6.16 15.67
N ASN A 97 6.35 6.74 14.47
CA ASN A 97 5.56 6.36 13.31
C ASN A 97 6.42 5.76 12.20
N SER A 98 7.69 6.14 12.08
CA SER A 98 8.49 5.70 10.94
C SER A 98 9.98 5.63 11.22
N VAL A 99 10.68 4.81 10.41
CA VAL A 99 12.14 4.71 10.38
C VAL A 99 12.66 4.55 8.96
N ALA A 100 13.72 5.28 8.62
CA ALA A 100 14.48 5.07 7.39
C ALA A 100 15.98 5.02 7.71
N VAL A 101 16.72 4.18 6.99
CA VAL A 101 18.18 4.07 7.13
C VAL A 101 18.87 4.22 5.78
N LYS A 102 19.86 5.10 5.72
CA LYS A 102 20.64 5.35 4.50
C LYS A 102 22.07 5.74 4.85
N ASN A 103 23.04 5.19 4.13
CA ASN A 103 24.46 5.54 4.26
C ASN A 103 24.99 5.47 5.71
N GLY A 104 24.48 4.56 6.54
CA GLY A 104 24.87 4.41 7.95
C GLY A 104 24.26 5.45 8.91
N GLN A 105 23.25 6.19 8.47
CA GLN A 105 22.45 7.10 9.27
C GLN A 105 21.01 6.59 9.34
N ALA A 106 20.46 6.44 10.53
CA ALA A 106 19.06 6.12 10.77
C ALA A 106 18.31 7.39 11.18
N ALA A 107 17.15 7.63 10.60
CA ALA A 107 16.22 8.69 10.94
C ALA A 107 14.91 8.09 11.41
N ILE A 108 14.36 8.60 12.52
CA ILE A 108 13.08 8.18 13.07
C ILE A 108 12.14 9.38 13.19
N ALA A 109 10.87 9.20 12.80
CA ALA A 109 9.81 10.19 12.98
C ALA A 109 9.12 10.00 14.33
N LEU A 110 8.89 11.08 15.04
CA LEU A 110 8.29 11.08 16.36
C LEU A 110 7.17 12.13 16.42
N THR A 111 5.95 11.69 16.63
CA THR A 111 4.82 12.54 16.99
C THR A 111 5.03 13.11 18.39
N ALA A 112 4.76 14.40 18.58
CA ALA A 112 4.82 15.02 19.91
C ALA A 112 3.77 14.38 20.86
N PRO A 113 3.97 14.46 22.21
CA PRO A 113 2.97 14.01 23.17
C PRO A 113 1.58 14.64 23.01
N THR A 114 1.52 15.85 22.46
CA THR A 114 0.29 16.47 21.93
C THR A 114 0.36 16.35 20.41
N LYS A 115 -0.46 15.54 19.80
CA LYS A 115 -0.43 15.21 18.36
C LYS A 115 -0.34 16.44 17.45
N THR A 116 -1.00 17.52 17.84
CA THR A 116 -1.05 18.78 17.09
C THR A 116 0.17 19.70 17.28
N ASP A 117 1.08 19.38 18.20
CA ASP A 117 2.34 20.09 18.36
C ASP A 117 3.35 19.62 17.32
N ALA A 118 4.36 20.45 17.07
CA ALA A 118 5.46 20.12 16.16
C ALA A 118 6.19 18.85 16.61
N GLY A 119 6.33 17.90 15.70
CA GLY A 119 7.04 16.64 15.91
C GLY A 119 8.55 16.75 15.77
N LEU A 120 9.23 15.62 15.86
CA LEU A 120 10.69 15.53 15.83
C LEU A 120 11.13 14.46 14.83
N VAL A 121 12.26 14.71 14.17
CA VAL A 121 13.07 13.66 13.56
C VAL A 121 14.36 13.52 14.36
N ARG A 122 14.69 12.30 14.79
CA ARG A 122 15.97 11.98 15.41
C ARG A 122 16.86 11.21 14.47
N PHE A 123 18.09 11.67 14.34
CA PHE A 123 19.13 11.01 13.54
C PHE A 123 20.09 10.27 14.45
N TYR A 124 20.37 9.02 14.11
CA TYR A 124 21.30 8.16 14.82
C TYR A 124 22.42 7.68 13.90
N ASN A 125 23.61 7.50 14.45
CA ASN A 125 24.63 6.69 13.79
C ASN A 125 24.20 5.23 13.82
N ALA A 126 23.99 4.63 12.65
CA ALA A 126 23.48 3.27 12.58
C ALA A 126 24.49 2.21 13.01
N ALA A 127 25.80 2.51 13.13
CA ALA A 127 26.82 1.55 13.55
C ALA A 127 26.83 1.34 15.07
N ASP A 128 26.69 2.42 15.85
CA ASP A 128 26.84 2.43 17.32
C ASP A 128 25.60 2.95 18.07
N TYR A 129 24.53 3.27 17.35
CA TYR A 129 23.24 3.73 17.87
C TYR A 129 23.28 5.06 18.61
N THR A 130 24.35 5.83 18.46
CA THR A 130 24.47 7.13 19.11
C THR A 130 23.61 8.19 18.43
N LEU A 131 22.87 8.98 19.23
CA LEU A 131 22.09 10.12 18.74
C LEU A 131 23.04 11.17 18.16
N GLN A 132 22.82 11.54 16.88
CA GLN A 132 23.58 12.58 16.20
C GLN A 132 22.88 13.94 16.30
N GLN A 133 21.55 13.97 16.08
CA GLN A 133 20.78 15.21 16.06
C GLN A 133 19.30 14.95 16.32
N SER A 134 18.62 15.99 16.85
CA SER A 134 17.16 16.08 16.89
C SER A 134 16.73 17.32 16.12
N VAL A 135 15.76 17.16 15.21
CA VAL A 135 15.31 18.21 14.30
C VAL A 135 13.81 18.35 14.45
N THR A 136 13.32 19.57 14.69
CA THR A 136 11.88 19.86 14.73
C THR A 136 11.32 19.91 13.32
N VAL A 137 10.15 19.26 13.11
CA VAL A 137 9.41 19.18 11.86
C VAL A 137 7.95 19.61 12.07
N GLY A 138 7.05 19.37 11.13
CA GLY A 138 5.63 19.67 11.29
C GLY A 138 4.94 18.80 12.35
N ALA A 139 3.63 18.99 12.52
CA ALA A 139 2.81 18.20 13.43
C ALA A 139 2.57 16.81 12.85
N ASN A 140 2.48 15.81 13.72
CA ASN A 140 2.21 14.41 13.37
C ASN A 140 3.08 13.94 12.19
N PRO A 141 4.43 13.88 12.33
CA PRO A 141 5.27 13.34 11.25
C PRO A 141 5.02 11.83 11.14
N ASP A 142 4.50 11.42 10.01
CA ASP A 142 4.14 10.03 9.75
C ASP A 142 5.27 9.28 9.04
N ALA A 143 5.54 9.51 7.79
CA ALA A 143 6.57 8.80 7.05
C ALA A 143 7.89 9.57 6.90
N VAL A 144 9.01 8.84 6.86
CA VAL A 144 10.34 9.38 6.53
C VAL A 144 10.98 8.62 5.37
N THR A 145 11.51 9.34 4.39
CA THR A 145 12.14 8.76 3.20
C THR A 145 13.39 9.53 2.80
N TYR A 146 14.52 8.84 2.62
CA TYR A 146 15.74 9.43 2.08
C TYR A 146 15.67 9.58 0.56
N THR A 147 16.31 10.63 0.03
CA THR A 147 16.66 10.69 -1.39
C THR A 147 17.60 9.53 -1.77
N PRO A 148 17.62 9.08 -3.03
CA PRO A 148 18.47 7.96 -3.45
C PRO A 148 19.96 8.14 -3.12
N ASP A 149 20.47 9.37 -3.15
CA ASP A 149 21.86 9.71 -2.79
C ASP A 149 22.08 9.86 -1.26
N GLY A 150 20.99 9.91 -0.48
CA GLY A 150 21.00 10.11 0.96
C GLY A 150 21.31 11.53 1.43
N SER A 151 21.36 12.52 0.51
CA SER A 151 21.70 13.91 0.86
C SER A 151 20.54 14.66 1.54
N ARG A 152 19.32 14.18 1.41
CA ARG A 152 18.12 14.75 2.04
C ARG A 152 17.25 13.65 2.61
N LEU A 153 16.51 14.00 3.66
CA LEU A 153 15.40 13.23 4.23
C LEU A 153 14.13 14.03 4.04
N LEU A 154 13.10 13.41 3.49
CA LEU A 154 11.75 13.95 3.40
C LEU A 154 10.91 13.36 4.54
N VAL A 155 10.03 14.18 5.10
CA VAL A 155 9.14 13.81 6.21
C VAL A 155 7.73 14.25 5.84
N ALA A 156 6.79 13.34 5.75
CA ALA A 156 5.38 13.66 5.70
C ALA A 156 4.94 14.12 7.08
N ASN A 157 4.49 15.34 7.20
CA ASN A 157 3.87 15.86 8.42
C ASN A 157 2.39 15.94 8.12
N GLU A 158 1.67 14.94 8.56
CA GLU A 158 0.26 14.78 8.29
C GLU A 158 -0.54 16.00 8.75
N GLY A 159 -0.26 16.48 9.96
CA GLY A 159 -0.97 17.63 10.51
C GLY A 159 -2.38 17.31 10.97
N GLU A 160 -2.72 16.04 11.12
CA GLU A 160 -4.03 15.60 11.55
C GLU A 160 -4.39 16.20 12.91
N PRO A 161 -5.62 16.75 13.08
CA PRO A 161 -6.07 17.28 14.36
C PRO A 161 -6.27 16.15 15.38
N SER A 162 -6.26 16.49 16.67
CA SER A 162 -6.64 15.52 17.71
C SER A 162 -8.10 15.12 17.66
N SER A 163 -8.93 15.89 16.99
CA SER A 163 -10.33 15.62 16.63
C SER A 163 -10.82 16.67 15.64
N TYR A 164 -11.50 16.27 14.59
CA TYR A 164 -12.15 17.18 13.64
C TYR A 164 -13.30 17.99 14.26
N LEU A 165 -13.73 17.66 15.49
CA LEU A 165 -14.72 18.41 16.25
C LEU A 165 -14.18 19.74 16.83
N VAL A 166 -12.88 19.90 16.98
CA VAL A 166 -12.27 21.12 17.56
C VAL A 166 -12.23 22.30 16.58
N GLY A 167 -12.46 22.02 15.31
CA GLY A 167 -12.44 23.02 14.24
C GLY A 167 -11.02 23.54 13.91
N PRO A 168 -10.91 24.51 12.98
CA PRO A 168 -9.63 24.89 12.37
C PRO A 168 -8.56 25.43 13.34
N SER A 169 -8.94 25.90 14.51
CA SER A 169 -7.97 26.41 15.51
C SER A 169 -7.14 25.31 16.20
N GLY A 170 -7.60 24.06 16.12
CA GLY A 170 -6.91 22.91 16.69
C GLY A 170 -6.43 21.93 15.61
N ASP A 171 -6.41 22.37 14.37
CA ASP A 171 -6.12 21.61 13.16
C ASP A 171 -4.84 22.18 12.53
N PRO A 172 -3.68 21.51 12.66
CA PRO A 172 -2.42 21.97 12.06
C PRO A 172 -2.45 21.89 10.53
N GLU A 173 -1.57 22.62 9.86
CA GLU A 173 -1.39 22.48 8.43
C GLU A 173 -0.52 21.25 8.12
N GLY A 174 -0.96 20.41 7.17
CA GLY A 174 -0.14 19.37 6.57
C GLY A 174 1.04 19.95 5.78
N SER A 175 2.15 19.24 5.71
CA SER A 175 3.34 19.70 5.01
C SER A 175 4.35 18.56 4.77
N VAL A 176 5.35 18.81 3.90
CA VAL A 176 6.52 17.94 3.79
C VAL A 176 7.77 18.69 4.21
N SER A 177 8.42 18.21 5.28
CA SER A 177 9.73 18.74 5.68
C SER A 177 10.84 18.08 4.87
N ILE A 178 11.80 18.88 4.38
CA ILE A 178 12.96 18.42 3.60
C ILE A 178 14.21 18.80 4.37
N ILE A 179 14.87 17.79 4.96
CA ILE A 179 16.01 17.97 5.86
C ILE A 179 17.30 17.64 5.11
N ASN A 180 18.26 18.55 5.10
CA ASN A 180 19.61 18.25 4.62
C ASN A 180 20.33 17.35 5.64
N THR A 181 20.75 16.18 5.25
CA THR A 181 21.27 15.14 6.17
C THR A 181 22.67 15.43 6.73
N ASN A 182 23.41 16.39 6.16
CA ASN A 182 24.73 16.81 6.65
C ASN A 182 24.66 18.01 7.57
N THR A 183 23.78 18.99 7.27
CA THR A 183 23.68 20.24 8.03
C THR A 183 22.49 20.27 8.97
N PHE A 184 21.54 19.36 8.81
CA PHE A 184 20.27 19.28 9.51
C PHE A 184 19.36 20.52 9.33
N ALA A 185 19.63 21.31 8.29
CA ALA A 185 18.78 22.43 7.91
C ALA A 185 17.47 21.91 7.30
N VAL A 186 16.35 22.49 7.74
CA VAL A 186 15.00 22.13 7.31
C VAL A 186 14.46 23.18 6.34
N GLN A 187 13.84 22.72 5.26
CA GLN A 187 12.95 23.48 4.40
C GLN A 187 11.58 22.79 4.42
N THR A 188 10.50 23.54 4.27
CA THR A 188 9.15 23.00 4.34
C THR A 188 8.40 23.30 3.04
N ALA A 189 7.90 22.26 2.39
CA ALA A 189 6.94 22.34 1.29
C ALA A 189 5.53 22.23 1.88
N GLY A 190 4.86 23.36 2.05
CA GLY A 190 3.49 23.44 2.59
C GLY A 190 2.45 23.67 1.51
N PHE A 191 1.19 23.54 1.89
CA PHE A 191 0.03 23.65 1.00
C PHE A 191 -0.65 25.02 1.06
N SER A 192 -0.20 25.96 1.89
CA SER A 192 -0.85 27.27 2.09
C SER A 192 -1.01 28.10 0.80
N ALA A 193 -0.13 27.91 -0.19
CA ALA A 193 -0.26 28.52 -1.52
C ALA A 193 -1.56 28.13 -2.25
N TYR A 194 -2.16 27.01 -1.88
CA TYR A 194 -3.39 26.46 -2.47
C TYR A 194 -4.66 26.89 -1.73
N ASN A 195 -4.57 27.61 -0.59
CA ASN A 195 -5.74 28.00 0.21
C ASN A 195 -6.77 28.79 -0.62
N GLY A 196 -6.32 29.61 -1.58
CA GLY A 196 -7.20 30.33 -2.52
C GLY A 196 -7.76 29.50 -3.68
N ALA A 197 -7.34 28.23 -3.84
CA ALA A 197 -7.66 27.39 -4.98
C ALA A 197 -8.67 26.26 -4.64
N ALA A 198 -9.28 26.25 -3.46
CA ALA A 198 -10.16 25.18 -2.98
C ALA A 198 -11.26 24.80 -4.00
N ALA A 199 -11.94 25.78 -4.60
CA ALA A 199 -12.98 25.52 -5.61
C ALA A 199 -12.42 24.84 -6.88
N ALA A 200 -11.22 25.24 -7.32
CA ALA A 200 -10.56 24.64 -8.48
C ALA A 200 -10.08 23.21 -8.20
N LEU A 201 -9.54 22.98 -7.01
CA LEU A 201 -9.13 21.64 -6.55
C LEU A 201 -10.34 20.70 -6.46
N LYS A 202 -11.43 21.13 -5.83
CA LYS A 202 -12.69 20.34 -5.82
C LYS A 202 -13.20 20.04 -7.23
N ALA A 203 -13.19 21.03 -8.11
CA ALA A 203 -13.59 20.84 -9.51
C ALA A 203 -12.67 19.88 -10.29
N SER A 204 -11.42 19.72 -9.89
CA SER A 204 -10.49 18.72 -10.46
C SER A 204 -10.66 17.32 -9.86
N GLY A 205 -11.47 17.16 -8.81
CA GLY A 205 -11.71 15.89 -8.13
C GLY A 205 -10.87 15.67 -6.86
N VAL A 206 -10.10 16.67 -6.41
CA VAL A 206 -9.46 16.64 -5.08
C VAL A 206 -10.54 16.74 -4.02
N ARG A 207 -10.53 15.82 -3.10
CA ARG A 207 -11.50 15.73 -2.03
C ARG A 207 -11.07 16.65 -0.88
N LEU A 208 -11.83 17.70 -0.64
CA LEU A 208 -11.63 18.63 0.45
C LEU A 208 -12.92 18.66 1.28
N THR A 209 -12.92 17.97 2.38
CA THR A 209 -14.09 17.69 3.21
C THR A 209 -13.99 18.25 4.61
N GLY A 210 -12.80 18.72 5.04
CA GLY A 210 -12.54 19.33 6.35
C GLY A 210 -13.50 20.47 6.66
N PRO A 211 -14.30 20.40 7.76
CA PRO A 211 -15.31 21.40 8.05
C PRO A 211 -14.66 22.73 8.45
N ASN A 212 -14.76 23.70 7.54
CA ASN A 212 -14.14 25.03 7.64
C ASN A 212 -12.60 25.02 7.65
N ALA A 213 -11.96 23.90 7.33
CA ALA A 213 -10.51 23.82 7.18
C ALA A 213 -10.06 24.64 5.95
N SER A 214 -8.86 25.21 6.05
CA SER A 214 -8.15 25.69 4.86
C SER A 214 -7.67 24.49 4.03
N VAL A 215 -7.30 24.72 2.75
CA VAL A 215 -6.73 23.62 1.93
C VAL A 215 -5.50 23.01 2.60
N ALA A 216 -4.66 23.84 3.23
CA ALA A 216 -3.45 23.37 3.89
C ALA A 216 -3.71 22.53 5.15
N GLN A 217 -4.86 22.71 5.80
CA GLN A 217 -5.29 21.91 6.94
C GLN A 217 -5.99 20.62 6.51
N ASP A 218 -6.66 20.63 5.37
CA ASP A 218 -7.44 19.49 4.86
C ASP A 218 -6.60 18.52 4.00
N LEU A 219 -5.37 18.91 3.67
CA LEU A 219 -4.41 18.06 2.96
C LEU A 219 -3.40 17.48 3.95
N GLU A 220 -3.58 16.22 4.26
CA GLU A 220 -2.83 15.44 5.24
C GLU A 220 -1.91 14.47 4.48
N PRO A 221 -0.58 14.79 4.35
CA PRO A 221 0.35 13.90 3.66
C PRO A 221 0.81 12.77 4.57
N GLU A 222 0.75 11.54 4.07
CA GLU A 222 1.12 10.32 4.81
C GLU A 222 2.41 9.71 4.29
N TYR A 223 2.40 9.04 3.15
CA TYR A 223 3.59 8.41 2.59
C TYR A 223 4.27 9.24 1.50
N ILE A 224 5.59 9.02 1.33
CA ILE A 224 6.40 9.73 0.33
C ILE A 224 7.24 8.77 -0.51
N ALA A 225 7.13 8.87 -1.83
CA ALA A 225 8.04 8.24 -2.76
C ALA A 225 8.89 9.28 -3.51
N VAL A 226 10.22 9.12 -3.45
CA VAL A 226 11.18 9.99 -4.14
C VAL A 226 11.53 9.42 -5.50
N SER A 227 11.57 10.25 -6.55
CA SER A 227 12.04 9.83 -7.88
C SER A 227 13.48 9.32 -7.85
N GLN A 228 13.81 8.40 -8.74
CA GLN A 228 15.14 7.78 -8.77
C GLN A 228 16.28 8.78 -9.02
N ASP A 229 16.00 9.92 -9.65
CA ASP A 229 16.96 11.01 -9.84
C ASP A 229 17.05 11.97 -8.65
N GLY A 230 16.21 11.79 -7.62
CA GLY A 230 16.17 12.61 -6.41
C GLY A 230 15.66 14.03 -6.61
N THR A 231 15.01 14.34 -7.74
CA THR A 231 14.57 15.72 -8.04
C THR A 231 13.15 16.00 -7.61
N LYS A 232 12.28 15.00 -7.62
CA LYS A 232 10.85 15.09 -7.27
C LYS A 232 10.48 14.07 -6.22
N ALA A 233 9.40 14.38 -5.50
CA ALA A 233 8.71 13.42 -4.64
C ALA A 233 7.21 13.47 -4.92
N PHE A 234 6.53 12.35 -4.71
CA PHE A 234 5.09 12.26 -4.57
C PHE A 234 4.77 11.94 -3.12
N ALA A 235 3.84 12.70 -2.54
CA ALA A 235 3.25 12.40 -1.24
C ALA A 235 1.78 12.01 -1.44
N THR A 236 1.35 10.92 -0.83
CA THR A 236 -0.05 10.54 -0.76
C THR A 236 -0.81 11.51 0.13
N LEU A 237 -2.04 11.83 -0.26
CA LEU A 237 -3.01 12.64 0.46
C LEU A 237 -4.27 11.78 0.51
N GLN A 238 -4.33 10.84 1.47
CA GLN A 238 -5.26 9.71 1.44
C GLN A 238 -6.71 10.19 1.44
N GLU A 239 -7.13 10.93 2.46
CA GLU A 239 -8.51 11.41 2.57
C GLU A 239 -8.87 12.40 1.47
N ALA A 240 -7.87 13.11 0.92
CA ALA A 240 -8.08 13.99 -0.22
C ALA A 240 -8.16 13.25 -1.56
N ASN A 241 -8.01 11.91 -1.58
CA ASN A 241 -8.02 11.07 -2.78
C ASN A 241 -7.11 11.63 -3.88
N SER A 242 -5.89 12.01 -3.50
CA SER A 242 -4.97 12.71 -4.38
C SER A 242 -3.50 12.45 -4.04
N VAL A 243 -2.59 12.94 -4.86
CA VAL A 243 -1.15 12.95 -4.59
C VAL A 243 -0.58 14.34 -4.79
N ALA A 244 0.32 14.77 -3.90
CA ALA A 244 1.08 16.00 -4.06
C ALA A 244 2.37 15.75 -4.81
N VAL A 245 2.72 16.62 -5.76
CA VAL A 245 3.99 16.61 -6.50
C VAL A 245 4.90 17.67 -5.91
N ILE A 246 6.08 17.29 -5.46
CA ILE A 246 7.02 18.16 -4.73
C ILE A 246 8.31 18.27 -5.52
N ASP A 247 8.76 19.50 -5.77
CA ASP A 247 10.13 19.78 -6.21
C ASP A 247 11.03 19.85 -4.98
N ILE A 248 11.97 18.90 -4.89
CA ILE A 248 12.81 18.72 -3.70
C ILE A 248 13.83 19.87 -3.54
N ALA A 249 14.33 20.41 -4.66
CA ALA A 249 15.36 21.44 -4.61
C ALA A 249 14.83 22.79 -4.08
N SER A 250 13.64 23.17 -4.51
CA SER A 250 12.97 24.40 -4.07
C SER A 250 12.11 24.24 -2.82
N ALA A 251 11.90 23.00 -2.36
CA ALA A 251 10.97 22.65 -1.29
C ALA A 251 9.56 23.24 -1.54
N THR A 252 8.98 22.93 -2.69
CA THR A 252 7.71 23.51 -3.14
C THR A 252 6.78 22.40 -3.63
N VAL A 253 5.52 22.40 -3.19
CA VAL A 253 4.45 21.64 -3.79
C VAL A 253 4.13 22.30 -5.14
N THR A 254 4.37 21.58 -6.23
CA THR A 254 4.20 22.10 -7.60
C THR A 254 2.86 21.76 -8.21
N ASP A 255 2.21 20.71 -7.70
CA ASP A 255 0.91 20.26 -8.18
C ASP A 255 0.21 19.37 -7.13
N ILE A 256 -1.11 19.28 -7.21
CA ILE A 256 -1.96 18.34 -6.46
C ILE A 256 -2.82 17.61 -7.48
N LYS A 257 -2.64 16.29 -7.60
CA LYS A 257 -3.27 15.44 -8.59
C LYS A 257 -4.40 14.64 -7.98
N ALA A 258 -5.64 14.94 -8.36
CA ALA A 258 -6.77 14.08 -8.04
C ALA A 258 -6.62 12.72 -8.75
N LEU A 259 -6.94 11.64 -8.07
CA LEU A 259 -6.87 10.28 -8.61
C LEU A 259 -8.16 9.86 -9.33
N GLY A 260 -9.26 10.61 -9.10
CA GLY A 260 -10.56 10.29 -9.67
C GLY A 260 -11.28 9.19 -8.91
N LEU A 261 -12.25 8.56 -9.56
CA LEU A 261 -13.09 7.52 -8.97
C LEU A 261 -13.06 6.26 -9.84
N LYS A 262 -13.01 5.10 -9.21
CA LYS A 262 -13.11 3.78 -9.85
C LYS A 262 -14.57 3.38 -9.97
N ASP A 263 -15.02 3.12 -11.19
CA ASP A 263 -16.38 2.66 -11.45
C ASP A 263 -16.49 1.13 -11.28
N HIS A 264 -17.07 0.70 -10.18
CA HIS A 264 -17.28 -0.70 -9.85
C HIS A 264 -18.40 -1.38 -10.65
N SER A 265 -19.16 -0.63 -11.45
CA SER A 265 -20.13 -1.22 -12.37
C SER A 265 -19.48 -1.86 -13.60
N LEU A 266 -18.22 -1.50 -13.89
CA LEU A 266 -17.49 -2.00 -15.05
C LEU A 266 -16.91 -3.39 -14.80
N ALA A 267 -16.89 -4.21 -15.84
CA ALA A 267 -16.27 -5.54 -15.78
C ALA A 267 -14.78 -5.45 -15.39
N GLY A 268 -14.34 -6.27 -14.43
CA GLY A 268 -12.99 -6.26 -13.88
C GLY A 268 -12.79 -5.27 -12.73
N ASN A 269 -13.85 -4.57 -12.29
CA ASN A 269 -13.86 -3.69 -11.13
C ASN A 269 -14.87 -4.15 -10.06
N GLY A 270 -15.23 -5.41 -10.04
CA GLY A 270 -16.14 -5.95 -9.03
C GLY A 270 -15.62 -5.76 -7.61
N LEU A 271 -16.51 -5.88 -6.63
CA LEU A 271 -16.13 -5.94 -5.22
C LEU A 271 -17.15 -6.79 -4.45
N ASP A 272 -16.74 -7.35 -3.34
CA ASP A 272 -17.63 -7.91 -2.33
C ASP A 272 -18.15 -6.79 -1.42
N VAL A 273 -19.45 -6.70 -1.26
CA VAL A 273 -20.11 -5.55 -0.59
C VAL A 273 -20.73 -5.89 0.76
N SER A 274 -20.61 -7.15 1.18
CA SER A 274 -21.37 -7.60 2.36
C SER A 274 -20.59 -8.58 3.24
N ASP A 275 -20.64 -8.33 4.54
CA ASP A 275 -20.21 -9.24 5.61
C ASP A 275 -21.31 -10.27 5.99
N ARG A 276 -22.42 -10.35 5.25
CA ARG A 276 -23.64 -11.10 5.59
C ARG A 276 -24.16 -11.99 4.48
N ASP A 277 -23.67 -11.89 3.28
CA ASP A 277 -24.18 -12.58 2.10
C ASP A 277 -23.82 -14.07 2.02
N GLY A 278 -23.37 -14.61 3.08
CA GLY A 278 -23.04 -16.02 3.23
C GLY A 278 -23.38 -16.57 4.61
N ALA A 279 -24.26 -15.91 5.34
CA ALA A 279 -24.60 -16.16 6.74
C ALA A 279 -24.35 -17.62 7.20
N GLY A 280 -23.13 -17.88 7.70
CA GLY A 280 -22.76 -19.14 8.33
C GLY A 280 -22.24 -20.24 7.37
N THR A 281 -22.02 -19.96 6.10
CA THR A 281 -21.38 -20.91 5.17
C THR A 281 -20.12 -20.32 4.58
N ALA A 282 -18.99 -21.01 4.73
CA ALA A 282 -17.73 -20.69 4.06
C ALA A 282 -17.85 -20.63 2.50
N ALA A 283 -19.02 -21.00 1.96
CA ALA A 283 -19.26 -21.13 0.52
C ALA A 283 -19.49 -19.79 -0.20
N LEU A 284 -19.70 -18.69 0.53
CA LEU A 284 -20.02 -17.38 -0.06
C LEU A 284 -19.02 -16.28 0.28
N LYS A 285 -17.94 -16.58 0.97
CA LYS A 285 -16.81 -15.65 1.11
C LYS A 285 -16.34 -15.22 -0.28
N GLY A 286 -16.25 -13.92 -0.48
CA GLY A 286 -15.84 -13.35 -1.75
C GLY A 286 -16.95 -13.36 -2.81
N ASN A 287 -18.13 -12.86 -2.50
CA ASN A 287 -19.22 -12.64 -3.45
C ASN A 287 -18.98 -11.39 -4.33
N ILE A 288 -17.87 -11.40 -5.07
CA ILE A 288 -17.41 -10.29 -5.89
C ILE A 288 -18.36 -10.11 -7.09
N GLN A 289 -18.99 -8.96 -7.19
CA GLN A 289 -19.91 -8.59 -8.26
C GLN A 289 -19.68 -7.14 -8.72
N ASN A 290 -20.24 -6.78 -9.88
CA ASN A 290 -20.25 -5.39 -10.34
C ASN A 290 -21.46 -4.66 -9.76
N TRP A 291 -21.21 -3.54 -9.10
CA TRP A 291 -22.20 -2.69 -8.44
C TRP A 291 -22.10 -1.26 -8.95
N ASN A 292 -23.21 -0.54 -9.01
CA ASN A 292 -23.22 0.89 -9.35
C ASN A 292 -22.72 1.72 -8.15
N VAL A 293 -21.43 1.56 -7.86
CA VAL A 293 -20.71 2.17 -6.73
C VAL A 293 -19.40 2.73 -7.26
N MET A 294 -18.97 3.85 -6.72
CA MET A 294 -17.70 4.50 -7.07
C MET A 294 -16.68 4.33 -5.94
N GLY A 295 -15.52 3.78 -6.25
CA GLY A 295 -14.41 3.66 -5.29
C GLY A 295 -13.53 4.91 -5.35
N MET A 296 -13.28 5.54 -4.22
CA MET A 296 -12.23 6.52 -4.06
C MET A 296 -10.90 5.77 -3.94
N TYR A 297 -9.86 6.17 -4.69
CA TYR A 297 -8.57 5.44 -4.62
C TYR A 297 -7.94 5.54 -3.26
N MET A 298 -7.84 6.74 -2.71
CA MET A 298 -7.38 7.04 -1.34
C MET A 298 -6.16 6.21 -0.95
N PRO A 299 -5.01 6.42 -1.64
CA PRO A 299 -3.82 5.61 -1.38
C PRO A 299 -3.18 5.99 -0.06
N ASP A 300 -2.80 5.00 0.72
CA ASP A 300 -1.86 5.12 1.81
C ASP A 300 -0.43 4.96 1.28
N GLY A 301 0.09 3.75 1.13
CA GLY A 301 1.44 3.49 0.69
C GLY A 301 1.74 3.86 -0.75
N ILE A 302 2.94 4.38 -1.01
CA ILE A 302 3.43 4.71 -2.34
C ILE A 302 4.90 4.29 -2.51
N ALA A 303 5.23 3.66 -3.64
CA ALA A 303 6.60 3.31 -4.01
C ALA A 303 7.00 3.91 -5.35
N SER A 304 8.28 4.22 -5.53
CA SER A 304 8.83 4.72 -6.79
C SER A 304 9.74 3.70 -7.46
N PHE A 305 9.69 3.62 -8.77
CA PHE A 305 10.62 2.80 -9.55
C PHE A 305 10.88 3.41 -10.93
N SER A 306 11.97 2.98 -11.56
CA SER A 306 12.31 3.40 -12.92
C SER A 306 12.34 2.19 -13.83
N LYS A 307 11.66 2.29 -14.98
CA LYS A 307 11.63 1.28 -16.02
C LYS A 307 11.88 1.91 -17.39
N ASP A 308 12.82 1.34 -18.14
CA ASP A 308 13.20 1.81 -19.49
C ASP A 308 13.52 3.32 -19.55
N GLY A 309 14.12 3.86 -18.47
CA GLY A 309 14.47 5.27 -18.33
C GLY A 309 13.32 6.21 -17.99
N HIS A 310 12.11 5.68 -17.72
CA HIS A 310 10.96 6.44 -17.28
C HIS A 310 10.69 6.20 -15.80
N GLN A 311 10.25 7.25 -15.10
CA GLN A 311 9.85 7.20 -13.70
C GLN A 311 8.40 6.80 -13.57
N TYR A 312 8.10 5.89 -12.63
CA TYR A 312 6.76 5.45 -12.26
C TYR A 312 6.61 5.41 -10.74
N TYR A 313 5.35 5.41 -10.30
CA TYR A 313 4.96 5.24 -8.91
C TYR A 313 3.87 4.16 -8.80
N VAL A 314 3.89 3.38 -7.74
CA VAL A 314 2.82 2.43 -7.40
C VAL A 314 2.16 2.91 -6.13
N THR A 315 0.83 2.96 -6.12
CA THR A 315 0.03 3.26 -4.93
C THR A 315 -0.71 2.03 -4.45
N ALA A 316 -0.79 1.85 -3.14
CA ALA A 316 -1.66 0.90 -2.48
C ALA A 316 -2.95 1.65 -2.09
N ASN A 317 -4.10 1.27 -2.65
CA ASN A 317 -5.33 2.05 -2.57
C ASN A 317 -6.24 1.49 -1.47
N GLU A 318 -5.86 1.73 -0.24
CA GLU A 318 -6.49 1.22 0.99
C GLU A 318 -7.84 1.89 1.26
N GLY A 319 -7.78 3.22 1.42
CA GLY A 319 -8.91 4.05 1.81
C GLY A 319 -8.98 4.31 3.30
N ASP A 320 -9.29 5.54 3.68
CA ASP A 320 -9.62 5.89 5.05
C ASP A 320 -10.77 6.88 5.15
N SER A 321 -11.39 6.96 6.34
CA SER A 321 -12.51 7.84 6.62
C SER A 321 -12.28 8.63 7.90
N ARG A 322 -12.77 9.85 7.94
CA ARG A 322 -12.71 10.69 9.13
C ARG A 322 -13.87 10.35 10.07
N GLU A 323 -13.58 9.65 11.17
CA GLU A 323 -14.60 9.06 12.05
C GLU A 323 -15.28 10.08 12.98
N ASP A 324 -14.56 11.07 13.50
CA ASP A 324 -15.04 12.02 14.48
C ASP A 324 -15.50 13.37 13.89
N TRP A 325 -16.21 13.32 12.79
CA TRP A 325 -16.67 14.47 12.03
C TRP A 325 -17.75 15.28 12.77
N PRO A 326 -17.82 16.63 12.62
CA PRO A 326 -18.94 17.42 13.13
C PRO A 326 -20.28 16.96 12.56
N GLY A 327 -21.19 16.48 13.41
CA GLY A 327 -22.45 15.90 13.03
C GLY A 327 -22.46 14.39 12.88
N GLY A 328 -21.40 13.71 13.32
CA GLY A 328 -21.20 12.28 13.28
C GLY A 328 -20.14 11.86 12.26
N ALA A 329 -19.76 10.60 12.24
CA ALA A 329 -18.77 10.08 11.31
C ALA A 329 -19.07 10.47 9.85
N GLU A 330 -18.03 10.58 9.04
CA GLU A 330 -18.17 10.77 7.60
C GLU A 330 -18.93 9.62 6.94
N GLU A 331 -18.81 8.46 7.53
CA GLU A 331 -19.43 7.22 7.08
C GLU A 331 -20.94 7.17 7.28
N VAL A 332 -21.61 6.45 6.39
CA VAL A 332 -22.98 5.99 6.55
C VAL A 332 -23.16 4.61 5.90
N ARG A 333 -23.94 3.74 6.54
CA ARG A 333 -24.37 2.49 5.90
C ARG A 333 -25.43 2.78 4.83
N VAL A 334 -25.30 2.18 3.67
CA VAL A 334 -26.27 2.37 2.56
C VAL A 334 -27.69 2.11 3.02
N GLY A 335 -27.91 1.06 3.84
CA GLY A 335 -29.25 0.75 4.37
C GLY A 335 -29.86 1.82 5.29
N ALA A 336 -29.05 2.73 5.82
CA ALA A 336 -29.46 3.83 6.69
C ALA A 336 -29.44 5.20 5.97
N ALA A 337 -28.89 5.28 4.76
CA ALA A 337 -28.75 6.50 4.00
C ALA A 337 -30.07 6.91 3.34
N THR A 338 -30.30 8.22 3.21
CA THR A 338 -31.29 8.75 2.28
C THR A 338 -30.66 8.76 0.89
N ILE A 339 -31.39 8.33 -0.10
CA ILE A 339 -30.90 8.13 -1.47
C ILE A 339 -31.69 9.01 -2.43
N ASP A 340 -31.00 9.73 -3.31
CA ASP A 340 -31.62 10.51 -4.38
C ASP A 340 -32.59 9.64 -5.21
N PRO A 341 -33.78 10.12 -5.55
CA PRO A 341 -34.77 9.33 -6.27
C PRO A 341 -34.31 8.83 -7.66
N ILE A 342 -33.40 9.54 -8.34
CA ILE A 342 -32.85 9.14 -9.65
C ILE A 342 -31.86 7.99 -9.44
N LEU A 343 -30.98 8.11 -8.44
CA LEU A 343 -30.06 7.03 -8.06
C LEU A 343 -30.86 5.79 -7.63
N ASP A 344 -31.85 5.92 -6.75
CA ASP A 344 -32.67 4.80 -6.29
C ASP A 344 -33.36 4.07 -7.45
N ALA A 345 -33.92 4.84 -8.41
CA ALA A 345 -34.55 4.25 -9.60
C ALA A 345 -33.53 3.46 -10.46
N ALA A 346 -32.32 4.00 -10.63
CA ALA A 346 -31.25 3.32 -11.36
C ALA A 346 -30.79 2.03 -10.64
N MET A 347 -30.62 2.11 -9.32
CA MET A 347 -30.22 0.98 -8.48
C MET A 347 -31.27 -0.13 -8.49
N LYS A 348 -32.56 0.21 -8.40
CA LYS A 348 -33.68 -0.75 -8.51
C LYS A 348 -33.70 -1.44 -9.88
N ALA A 349 -33.42 -0.71 -10.92
CA ALA A 349 -33.37 -1.27 -12.29
C ALA A 349 -32.19 -2.24 -12.46
N ALA A 350 -31.03 -1.94 -11.87
CA ALA A 350 -29.81 -2.75 -11.98
C ALA A 350 -29.81 -3.94 -11.02
N HIS A 351 -30.23 -3.75 -9.77
CA HIS A 351 -30.00 -4.67 -8.65
C HIS A 351 -31.28 -5.16 -7.96
N GLY A 352 -32.47 -4.73 -8.43
CA GLY A 352 -33.77 -5.12 -7.87
C GLY A 352 -34.26 -4.22 -6.74
N ASN A 353 -35.54 -4.34 -6.38
CA ASN A 353 -36.20 -3.42 -5.45
C ASN A 353 -35.68 -3.48 -4.02
N ASP A 354 -34.98 -4.53 -3.66
CA ASP A 354 -34.42 -4.79 -2.32
C ASP A 354 -32.94 -4.42 -2.20
N TRP A 355 -32.36 -3.74 -3.18
CA TRP A 355 -30.93 -3.46 -3.27
C TRP A 355 -30.35 -2.77 -2.02
N GLN A 356 -31.13 -1.84 -1.42
CA GLN A 356 -30.74 -1.07 -0.24
C GLN A 356 -30.99 -1.80 1.08
N THR A 357 -31.96 -2.73 1.11
CA THR A 357 -32.45 -3.37 2.35
C THR A 357 -32.00 -4.82 2.52
N ASN A 358 -31.47 -5.43 1.49
CA ASN A 358 -31.01 -6.81 1.50
C ASN A 358 -29.54 -6.86 1.97
N ASN A 359 -29.26 -7.64 3.00
CA ASN A 359 -27.92 -7.84 3.54
C ASN A 359 -26.97 -8.56 2.59
N ASP A 360 -27.50 -9.36 1.65
CA ASP A 360 -26.69 -10.01 0.60
C ASP A 360 -26.32 -9.03 -0.55
N LYS A 361 -26.72 -7.76 -0.44
CA LYS A 361 -26.48 -6.69 -1.38
C LYS A 361 -25.85 -5.51 -0.65
N LEU A 362 -26.26 -4.28 -1.02
CA LEU A 362 -25.61 -3.06 -0.57
C LEU A 362 -26.03 -2.56 0.82
N ASN A 363 -27.02 -3.19 1.49
CA ASN A 363 -27.53 -2.72 2.79
C ASN A 363 -26.43 -2.43 3.81
N ARG A 364 -25.43 -3.30 3.83
CA ARG A 364 -24.34 -3.24 4.81
C ARG A 364 -23.19 -2.33 4.39
N LEU A 365 -23.04 -2.07 3.08
CA LEU A 365 -21.91 -1.34 2.56
C LEU A 365 -21.76 0.05 3.20
N THR A 366 -20.56 0.37 3.64
CA THR A 366 -20.18 1.67 4.15
C THR A 366 -19.82 2.59 2.99
N VAL A 367 -20.39 3.78 2.98
CA VAL A 367 -20.13 4.82 1.97
C VAL A 367 -19.91 6.16 2.63
N SER A 368 -19.25 7.07 1.91
CA SER A 368 -19.05 8.44 2.34
C SER A 368 -20.32 9.29 2.17
N LYS A 369 -20.60 10.14 3.14
CA LYS A 369 -21.63 11.18 3.04
C LYS A 369 -21.30 12.24 1.97
N SER A 370 -20.04 12.30 1.49
CA SER A 370 -19.67 13.17 0.36
C SER A 370 -20.29 12.73 -0.98
N GLY A 371 -20.98 11.58 -1.00
CA GLY A 371 -21.84 11.18 -2.10
C GLY A 371 -23.10 12.03 -2.30
N ASP A 372 -23.47 12.87 -1.32
CA ASP A 372 -24.41 14.01 -1.46
C ASP A 372 -23.65 15.15 -2.15
N THR A 373 -23.78 15.24 -3.47
CA THR A 373 -22.94 16.13 -4.30
C THR A 373 -23.54 17.53 -4.47
N ASP A 374 -24.83 17.70 -4.19
CA ASP A 374 -25.53 18.98 -4.26
C ASP A 374 -25.93 19.56 -2.89
N ASN A 375 -25.67 18.81 -1.82
CA ASN A 375 -25.88 19.15 -0.40
C ASN A 375 -27.37 19.35 -0.05
N ASP A 376 -28.24 18.51 -0.59
CA ASP A 376 -29.69 18.55 -0.29
C ASP A 376 -30.11 17.53 0.78
N GLY A 377 -29.19 16.66 1.23
CA GLY A 377 -29.34 15.72 2.34
C GLY A 377 -29.61 14.28 1.94
N ASP A 378 -29.49 13.96 0.64
CA ASP A 378 -29.52 12.59 0.15
C ASP A 378 -28.29 12.28 -0.74
N LEU A 379 -28.02 11.00 -0.97
CA LEU A 379 -26.85 10.57 -1.73
C LEU A 379 -27.19 10.47 -3.22
N ASP A 380 -26.52 11.28 -4.05
CA ASP A 380 -26.55 11.22 -5.51
C ASP A 380 -25.69 10.09 -6.06
N GLN A 381 -24.67 9.68 -5.29
CA GLN A 381 -23.69 8.66 -5.66
C GLN A 381 -23.25 7.86 -4.45
N LEU A 382 -23.08 6.56 -4.60
CA LEU A 382 -22.48 5.73 -3.57
C LEU A 382 -20.94 5.75 -3.74
N GLN A 383 -20.23 6.38 -2.81
CA GLN A 383 -18.77 6.45 -2.82
C GLN A 383 -18.20 5.62 -1.68
N VAL A 384 -17.44 4.56 -1.99
CA VAL A 384 -16.74 3.71 -1.00
C VAL A 384 -15.33 4.20 -0.76
N PHE A 385 -14.82 3.97 0.45
CA PHE A 385 -13.47 4.27 0.86
C PHE A 385 -12.53 3.18 0.34
N GLY A 386 -11.44 3.61 -0.32
CA GLY A 386 -10.48 2.72 -0.97
C GLY A 386 -11.00 2.11 -2.28
N ALA A 387 -10.09 1.87 -3.20
CA ALA A 387 -10.39 1.21 -4.47
C ALA A 387 -10.10 -0.29 -4.43
N ARG A 388 -9.61 -0.83 -3.30
CA ARG A 388 -9.25 -2.24 -3.10
C ARG A 388 -8.30 -2.76 -4.18
N SER A 389 -7.34 -1.91 -4.58
CA SER A 389 -6.47 -2.15 -5.72
C SER A 389 -5.09 -1.53 -5.50
N PHE A 390 -4.16 -1.81 -6.38
CA PHE A 390 -2.99 -0.97 -6.57
C PHE A 390 -3.07 -0.27 -7.93
N SER A 391 -2.50 0.93 -8.00
CA SER A 391 -2.40 1.67 -9.26
C SER A 391 -0.95 1.95 -9.62
N ILE A 392 -0.66 2.08 -10.92
CA ILE A 392 0.63 2.55 -11.44
C ILE A 392 0.42 3.93 -12.04
N LEU A 393 1.17 4.90 -11.56
CA LEU A 393 1.17 6.28 -12.04
C LEU A 393 2.45 6.60 -12.79
N ASP A 394 2.38 7.44 -13.81
CA ASP A 394 3.56 7.98 -14.49
C ASP A 394 4.22 9.13 -13.69
N ALA A 395 5.32 9.68 -14.22
CA ALA A 395 6.05 10.80 -13.61
C ALA A 395 5.23 12.11 -13.47
N ASN A 396 4.05 12.18 -14.06
CA ASN A 396 3.14 13.32 -14.00
C ASN A 396 1.91 13.04 -13.11
N GLY A 397 1.85 11.84 -12.51
CA GLY A 397 0.70 11.40 -11.71
C GLY A 397 -0.49 10.92 -12.54
N ALA A 398 -0.32 10.69 -13.83
CA ALA A 398 -1.37 10.09 -14.66
C ALA A 398 -1.40 8.57 -14.47
N MET A 399 -2.59 8.01 -14.33
CA MET A 399 -2.79 6.57 -14.15
C MET A 399 -2.44 5.81 -15.42
N VAL A 400 -1.49 4.89 -15.32
CA VAL A 400 -1.08 3.95 -16.38
C VAL A 400 -1.86 2.65 -16.28
N PHE A 401 -2.12 2.20 -15.06
CA PHE A 401 -2.78 0.93 -14.77
C PHE A 401 -3.46 0.98 -13.40
N ASP A 402 -4.59 0.30 -13.28
CA ASP A 402 -5.21 -0.08 -12.01
C ASP A 402 -5.50 -1.58 -12.01
N SER A 403 -5.28 -2.25 -10.88
CA SER A 403 -5.45 -3.70 -10.77
C SER A 403 -6.92 -4.16 -10.80
N GLY A 404 -7.88 -3.23 -10.76
CA GLY A 404 -9.30 -3.55 -10.77
C GLY A 404 -9.71 -4.36 -9.54
N ASP A 405 -10.38 -5.49 -9.76
CA ASP A 405 -10.81 -6.45 -8.74
C ASP A 405 -9.82 -7.62 -8.55
N LYS A 406 -8.61 -7.52 -9.13
CA LYS A 406 -7.66 -8.64 -9.15
C LYS A 406 -7.19 -9.07 -7.76
N LEU A 407 -7.14 -8.18 -6.77
CA LEU A 407 -6.73 -8.54 -5.42
C LEU A 407 -7.74 -9.53 -4.81
N GLU A 408 -8.99 -9.15 -4.75
CA GLU A 408 -10.07 -10.00 -4.23
C GLU A 408 -10.24 -11.29 -5.06
N GLN A 409 -10.22 -11.20 -6.40
CA GLN A 409 -10.32 -12.36 -7.29
C GLN A 409 -9.18 -13.36 -7.09
N THR A 410 -7.95 -12.86 -6.86
CA THR A 410 -6.78 -13.70 -6.61
C THR A 410 -6.90 -14.43 -5.27
N ILE A 411 -7.28 -13.73 -4.21
CA ILE A 411 -7.50 -14.34 -2.88
C ILE A 411 -8.56 -15.43 -2.99
N LYS A 412 -9.70 -15.13 -3.61
CA LYS A 412 -10.78 -16.09 -3.84
C LYS A 412 -10.31 -17.32 -4.62
N ALA A 413 -9.52 -17.12 -5.67
CA ALA A 413 -8.96 -18.22 -6.47
C ALA A 413 -7.99 -19.10 -5.67
N LEU A 414 -7.14 -18.50 -4.81
CA LEU A 414 -6.23 -19.22 -3.93
C LEU A 414 -6.98 -20.08 -2.91
N ILE A 415 -8.03 -19.52 -2.27
CA ILE A 415 -8.89 -20.28 -1.35
C ILE A 415 -9.55 -21.46 -2.07
N ALA A 416 -10.10 -21.23 -3.26
CA ALA A 416 -10.75 -22.28 -4.05
C ALA A 416 -9.77 -23.39 -4.49
N ALA A 417 -8.50 -23.03 -4.73
CA ALA A 417 -7.44 -23.99 -5.06
C ALA A 417 -6.95 -24.82 -3.85
N ASN A 418 -7.22 -24.36 -2.62
CA ASN A 418 -6.77 -24.97 -1.37
C ASN A 418 -7.93 -25.24 -0.40
N PRO A 419 -8.97 -25.98 -0.79
CA PRO A 419 -10.18 -26.12 0.00
C PRO A 419 -9.92 -26.81 1.35
N GLY A 420 -10.47 -26.25 2.43
CA GLY A 420 -10.30 -26.76 3.79
C GLY A 420 -8.93 -26.47 4.43
N ASN A 421 -8.10 -25.68 3.77
CA ASN A 421 -6.85 -25.21 4.36
C ASN A 421 -7.10 -23.89 5.09
N ALA A 422 -7.14 -23.93 6.42
CA ALA A 422 -7.44 -22.78 7.28
C ALA A 422 -6.51 -21.57 7.03
N ALA A 423 -5.25 -21.79 6.65
CA ALA A 423 -4.31 -20.72 6.38
C ALA A 423 -4.69 -19.92 5.11
N PHE A 424 -5.22 -20.60 4.08
CA PHE A 424 -5.74 -19.92 2.89
C PHE A 424 -7.11 -19.30 3.14
N GLU A 425 -7.97 -19.96 3.92
CA GLU A 425 -9.28 -19.42 4.27
C GLU A 425 -9.17 -18.12 5.10
N ALA A 426 -8.10 -17.98 5.88
CA ALA A 426 -7.80 -16.78 6.67
C ALA A 426 -7.35 -15.58 5.83
N LEU A 427 -7.03 -15.75 4.55
CA LEU A 427 -6.69 -14.64 3.63
C LEU A 427 -7.92 -13.76 3.30
N TRP A 428 -9.13 -14.23 3.57
CA TRP A 428 -10.37 -13.48 3.36
C TRP A 428 -11.01 -13.12 4.70
N ASP A 429 -10.95 -11.85 5.05
CA ASP A 429 -11.73 -11.30 6.15
C ASP A 429 -13.09 -10.78 5.64
N ASP A 430 -14.10 -11.62 5.74
CA ASP A 430 -15.46 -11.30 5.32
C ASP A 430 -16.05 -10.11 6.11
N GLY A 431 -15.58 -9.91 7.35
CA GLY A 431 -15.98 -8.79 8.19
C GLY A 431 -15.56 -7.42 7.66
N ARG A 432 -14.66 -7.39 6.65
CA ARG A 432 -14.21 -6.16 5.98
C ARG A 432 -14.84 -5.94 4.62
N SER A 433 -15.60 -6.92 4.09
CA SER A 433 -16.22 -6.83 2.76
C SER A 433 -17.21 -5.68 2.65
N ASP A 434 -17.92 -5.35 3.71
CA ASP A 434 -18.87 -4.25 3.79
C ASP A 434 -18.23 -2.87 4.07
N ASN A 435 -16.88 -2.81 4.10
CA ASN A 435 -16.11 -1.59 4.32
C ASN A 435 -14.98 -1.48 3.27
N LYS A 436 -13.70 -1.71 3.63
CA LYS A 436 -12.53 -1.47 2.77
C LYS A 436 -11.96 -2.74 2.11
N GLY A 437 -12.46 -3.93 2.44
CA GLY A 437 -12.05 -5.22 1.87
C GLY A 437 -10.65 -5.68 2.32
N PRO A 438 -9.73 -6.03 1.40
CA PRO A 438 -8.41 -6.58 1.74
C PRO A 438 -7.42 -5.55 2.28
N GLU A 439 -7.71 -4.26 2.18
CA GLU A 439 -6.92 -3.13 2.64
C GLU A 439 -5.46 -3.22 2.18
N PRO A 440 -5.19 -2.87 0.90
CA PRO A 440 -3.82 -2.76 0.42
C PRO A 440 -3.18 -1.50 1.02
N GLU A 441 -2.27 -1.69 1.97
CA GLU A 441 -1.66 -0.67 2.83
C GLU A 441 -0.34 -0.18 2.24
N SER A 442 0.58 -1.07 2.02
CA SER A 442 1.95 -0.75 1.67
C SER A 442 2.40 -1.34 0.34
N ALA A 443 3.33 -0.65 -0.30
CA ALA A 443 3.93 -1.09 -1.55
C ALA A 443 5.45 -0.88 -1.55
N VAL A 444 6.20 -1.85 -2.06
CA VAL A 444 7.62 -1.67 -2.38
C VAL A 444 7.95 -2.36 -3.69
N VAL A 445 8.78 -1.72 -4.51
CA VAL A 445 9.25 -2.31 -5.77
C VAL A 445 10.71 -2.71 -5.63
N GLY A 446 11.00 -3.97 -5.94
CA GLY A 446 12.35 -4.54 -5.91
C GLY A 446 12.75 -5.13 -7.26
N LYS A 447 14.07 -5.15 -7.52
CA LYS A 447 14.59 -5.78 -8.74
C LYS A 447 15.21 -7.12 -8.41
N VAL A 448 14.67 -8.21 -8.97
CA VAL A 448 15.17 -9.57 -8.81
C VAL A 448 15.45 -10.15 -10.20
N ASP A 449 16.69 -10.57 -10.45
CA ASP A 449 17.13 -11.12 -11.74
C ASP A 449 16.74 -10.24 -12.96
N GLY A 450 16.85 -8.92 -12.78
CA GLY A 450 16.55 -7.93 -13.81
C GLY A 450 15.07 -7.59 -14.00
N ARG A 451 14.16 -8.26 -13.30
CA ARG A 451 12.70 -7.99 -13.32
C ARG A 451 12.31 -7.09 -12.17
N ASP A 452 11.42 -6.16 -12.42
CA ASP A 452 10.82 -5.31 -11.40
C ASP A 452 9.63 -6.07 -10.80
N LEU A 453 9.67 -6.29 -9.49
CA LEU A 453 8.62 -6.97 -8.72
C LEU A 453 8.01 -5.98 -7.73
N LEU A 454 6.68 -5.92 -7.72
CA LEU A 454 5.91 -5.24 -6.69
C LEU A 454 5.60 -6.22 -5.56
N PHE A 455 5.86 -5.81 -4.34
CA PHE A 455 5.37 -6.42 -3.11
C PHE A 455 4.31 -5.48 -2.54
N LEU A 456 3.11 -5.99 -2.37
CA LEU A 456 1.94 -5.24 -1.90
C LEU A 456 1.43 -5.86 -0.60
N GLY A 457 1.53 -5.13 0.51
CA GLY A 457 0.98 -5.52 1.80
C GLY A 457 -0.54 -5.43 1.77
N LEU A 458 -1.22 -6.48 2.22
CA LEU A 458 -2.66 -6.52 2.39
C LEU A 458 -2.96 -6.72 3.87
N GLU A 459 -3.25 -5.64 4.58
CA GLU A 459 -3.39 -5.64 6.04
C GLU A 459 -4.41 -6.68 6.51
N ARG A 460 -5.63 -6.63 5.97
CA ARG A 460 -6.73 -7.52 6.40
C ARG A 460 -6.68 -8.92 5.81
N SER A 461 -5.81 -9.13 4.82
CA SER A 461 -5.53 -10.49 4.32
C SER A 461 -4.32 -11.14 5.02
N ASN A 462 -3.62 -10.42 5.89
CA ASN A 462 -2.45 -10.89 6.62
C ASN A 462 -1.37 -11.47 5.68
N ALA A 463 -1.15 -10.83 4.54
CA ALA A 463 -0.32 -11.37 3.48
C ALA A 463 0.30 -10.27 2.61
N VAL A 464 1.38 -10.64 1.92
CA VAL A 464 1.99 -9.78 0.88
C VAL A 464 1.79 -10.43 -0.48
N MET A 465 1.12 -9.74 -1.40
CA MET A 465 1.04 -10.14 -2.80
C MET A 465 2.29 -9.76 -3.57
N VAL A 466 2.73 -10.64 -4.45
CA VAL A 466 3.87 -10.38 -5.33
C VAL A 466 3.42 -10.33 -6.79
N TRP A 467 3.77 -9.24 -7.46
CA TRP A 467 3.42 -8.98 -8.86
C TRP A 467 4.66 -8.69 -9.71
N ASP A 468 4.68 -9.21 -10.91
CA ASP A 468 5.68 -8.88 -11.94
C ASP A 468 5.24 -7.64 -12.72
N LEU A 469 6.08 -6.62 -12.73
CA LEU A 469 5.87 -5.36 -13.45
C LEU A 469 6.57 -5.34 -14.83
N THR A 470 6.87 -6.49 -15.42
CA THR A 470 7.51 -6.54 -16.75
C THR A 470 6.63 -5.86 -17.81
N ASP A 471 5.32 -6.05 -17.76
CA ASP A 471 4.34 -5.28 -18.54
C ASP A 471 3.51 -4.41 -17.59
N LEU A 472 3.72 -3.09 -17.65
CA LEU A 472 3.01 -2.14 -16.77
C LEU A 472 1.53 -2.02 -17.08
N ASN A 473 1.09 -2.38 -18.29
CA ASN A 473 -0.33 -2.38 -18.66
C ASN A 473 -1.04 -3.68 -18.25
N SER A 474 -0.28 -4.71 -17.89
CA SER A 474 -0.80 -6.01 -17.50
C SER A 474 0.13 -6.71 -16.50
N PRO A 475 0.33 -6.15 -15.29
CA PRO A 475 1.09 -6.80 -14.24
C PRO A 475 0.55 -8.21 -13.96
N THR A 476 1.48 -9.15 -13.70
CA THR A 476 1.15 -10.55 -13.50
C THR A 476 1.34 -10.95 -12.04
N PHE A 477 0.32 -11.51 -11.41
CA PHE A 477 0.43 -12.09 -10.07
C PHE A 477 1.39 -13.30 -10.10
N LEU A 478 2.31 -13.33 -9.14
CA LEU A 478 3.31 -14.40 -9.01
C LEU A 478 3.04 -15.29 -7.81
N ASP A 479 2.85 -14.70 -6.62
CA ASP A 479 2.71 -15.46 -5.38
C ASP A 479 2.07 -14.62 -4.25
N MET A 480 1.70 -15.32 -3.17
CA MET A 480 1.19 -14.76 -1.92
C MET A 480 2.09 -15.20 -0.77
N LEU A 481 2.71 -14.24 -0.07
CA LEU A 481 3.58 -14.51 1.07
C LEU A 481 2.80 -14.30 2.37
N PHE A 482 2.73 -15.31 3.19
CA PHE A 482 2.11 -15.26 4.53
C PHE A 482 2.66 -16.36 5.42
N THR A 483 2.56 -16.15 6.74
CA THR A 483 2.88 -17.16 7.77
C THR A 483 1.70 -17.29 8.72
N GLY A 484 1.57 -18.44 9.38
CA GLY A 484 0.48 -18.63 10.32
C GLY A 484 0.79 -17.96 11.67
N GLY A 485 0.61 -16.67 11.78
CA GLY A 485 0.88 -15.92 13.02
C GLY A 485 1.29 -14.47 12.80
N ASP A 486 1.66 -14.12 11.58
CA ASP A 486 1.88 -12.74 11.18
C ASP A 486 0.53 -12.10 10.80
N VAL A 487 0.21 -10.95 11.39
CA VAL A 487 -1.10 -10.27 11.24
C VAL A 487 -0.86 -8.78 11.02
N GLY A 488 -1.53 -8.22 10.01
CA GLY A 488 -1.47 -6.81 9.67
C GLY A 488 -0.11 -6.40 9.10
N PRO A 489 0.27 -6.86 7.87
CA PRO A 489 1.49 -6.38 7.21
C PRO A 489 1.32 -4.93 6.78
N GLU A 490 2.08 -4.03 7.39
CA GLU A 490 2.08 -2.61 7.15
C GLU A 490 3.38 -2.15 6.46
N GLY A 491 4.52 -2.24 7.14
CA GLY A 491 5.79 -1.78 6.61
C GLY A 491 6.55 -2.83 5.82
N LEU A 492 6.96 -2.52 4.59
CA LEU A 492 7.73 -3.39 3.72
C LEU A 492 9.11 -2.82 3.38
N SER A 493 10.15 -3.64 3.41
CA SER A 493 11.49 -3.26 2.97
C SER A 493 12.10 -4.33 2.08
N PHE A 494 12.24 -4.04 0.79
CA PHE A 494 12.98 -4.90 -0.14
C PHE A 494 14.43 -4.45 -0.26
N PHE A 495 15.36 -5.39 -0.19
CA PHE A 495 16.79 -5.10 -0.32
C PHE A 495 17.56 -6.29 -0.88
N THR A 496 18.74 -5.99 -1.41
CA THR A 496 19.70 -6.99 -1.89
C THR A 496 21.03 -6.79 -1.20
N ASN A 497 21.62 -7.87 -0.71
CA ASN A 497 22.97 -7.89 -0.13
C ASN A 497 23.82 -9.02 -0.76
N ALA A 498 25.01 -9.27 -0.22
CA ALA A 498 25.90 -10.30 -0.74
C ALA A 498 25.34 -11.73 -0.68
N GLN A 499 24.31 -11.98 0.16
CA GLN A 499 23.67 -13.29 0.35
C GLN A 499 22.42 -13.49 -0.51
N GLY A 500 21.91 -12.43 -1.16
CA GLY A 500 20.73 -12.49 -2.03
C GLY A 500 19.76 -11.33 -1.85
N SER A 501 18.57 -11.49 -2.38
CA SER A 501 17.47 -10.52 -2.26
C SER A 501 16.50 -10.94 -1.16
N TYR A 502 15.99 -9.98 -0.42
CA TYR A 502 15.15 -10.20 0.75
C TYR A 502 13.98 -9.20 0.77
N LEU A 503 12.88 -9.64 1.37
CA LEU A 503 11.78 -8.80 1.80
C LEU A 503 11.63 -8.93 3.31
N ALA A 504 11.74 -7.81 4.03
CA ALA A 504 11.33 -7.72 5.42
C ALA A 504 9.92 -7.15 5.47
N VAL A 505 9.09 -7.72 6.35
CA VAL A 505 7.68 -7.37 6.55
C VAL A 505 7.49 -7.04 8.03
N ALA A 506 7.07 -5.83 8.33
CA ALA A 506 6.61 -5.44 9.66
C ALA A 506 5.10 -5.70 9.74
N ASN A 507 4.66 -6.42 10.76
CA ASN A 507 3.28 -6.82 10.95
C ASN A 507 2.78 -6.16 12.24
N GLU A 508 1.99 -5.10 12.09
CA GLU A 508 1.57 -4.22 13.19
C GLU A 508 0.77 -4.97 14.25
N VAL A 509 -0.30 -5.65 13.83
CA VAL A 509 -1.26 -6.28 14.75
C VAL A 509 -0.65 -7.44 15.54
N SER A 510 0.26 -8.21 14.93
CA SER A 510 0.96 -9.30 15.63
C SER A 510 2.25 -8.86 16.33
N GLU A 511 2.66 -7.59 16.17
CA GLU A 511 3.91 -7.05 16.71
C GLU A 511 5.13 -7.90 16.29
N THR A 512 5.12 -8.37 15.02
CA THR A 512 6.17 -9.24 14.50
C THR A 512 6.85 -8.66 13.27
N THR A 513 8.13 -8.99 13.11
CA THR A 513 8.85 -8.75 11.84
C THR A 513 9.25 -10.08 11.24
N SER A 514 8.86 -10.28 9.97
CA SER A 514 9.21 -11.48 9.21
C SER A 514 10.19 -11.17 8.09
N LEU A 515 11.13 -12.09 7.84
CA LEU A 515 12.09 -12.01 6.75
C LEU A 515 11.86 -13.13 5.74
N TYR A 516 11.70 -12.75 4.48
CA TYR A 516 11.65 -13.67 3.35
C TYR A 516 12.87 -13.50 2.47
N LYS A 517 13.44 -14.62 1.99
CA LYS A 517 14.46 -14.61 0.95
C LYS A 517 13.83 -14.89 -0.40
N VAL A 518 14.22 -14.09 -1.38
CA VAL A 518 13.77 -14.17 -2.77
C VAL A 518 14.92 -14.70 -3.62
N SER A 519 14.65 -15.68 -4.48
CA SER A 519 15.64 -16.18 -5.44
C SER A 519 14.98 -16.54 -6.76
N ALA A 520 15.66 -16.22 -7.86
CA ALA A 520 15.25 -16.74 -9.16
C ALA A 520 15.46 -18.27 -9.18
N VAL A 521 14.50 -18.99 -9.74
CA VAL A 521 14.66 -20.44 -9.96
C VAL A 521 15.49 -20.64 -11.23
N PRO A 522 16.66 -21.30 -11.16
CA PRO A 522 17.43 -21.56 -12.36
C PRO A 522 16.60 -22.38 -13.35
N VAL A 523 16.36 -21.86 -14.53
CA VAL A 523 15.72 -22.64 -15.61
C VAL A 523 16.62 -23.85 -15.88
N PRO A 524 16.14 -25.10 -15.68
CA PRO A 524 16.96 -26.26 -15.92
C PRO A 524 17.54 -26.22 -17.33
N GLY A 525 18.85 -26.37 -17.48
CA GLY A 525 19.54 -26.34 -18.78
C GLY A 525 18.99 -27.33 -19.83
N ALA A 526 18.14 -28.26 -19.40
CA ALA A 526 17.37 -29.15 -20.27
C ALA A 526 16.47 -28.42 -21.26
N VAL A 527 15.92 -27.24 -20.91
CA VAL A 527 15.08 -26.44 -21.83
C VAL A 527 15.90 -25.92 -23.01
N TRP A 528 17.14 -25.51 -22.76
CA TRP A 528 18.08 -25.09 -23.82
C TRP A 528 18.56 -26.25 -24.66
N LEU A 529 18.73 -27.45 -24.07
CA LEU A 529 19.10 -28.67 -24.79
C LEU A 529 17.95 -29.17 -25.68
N PHE A 530 16.70 -29.12 -25.22
CA PHE A 530 15.53 -29.48 -26.05
C PHE A 530 15.30 -28.45 -27.16
N GLY A 531 15.47 -27.14 -26.92
CA GLY A 531 15.35 -26.09 -27.92
C GLY A 531 16.39 -26.23 -29.02
N SER A 532 17.66 -26.47 -28.65
CA SER A 532 18.75 -26.67 -29.60
C SER A 532 18.64 -28.00 -30.38
N ALA A 533 18.18 -29.08 -29.74
CA ALA A 533 17.91 -30.36 -30.40
C ALA A 533 16.76 -30.26 -31.44
N LEU A 534 15.71 -29.48 -31.13
CA LEU A 534 14.60 -29.23 -32.05
C LEU A 534 15.03 -28.41 -33.28
N LEU A 535 15.84 -27.36 -33.05
CA LEU A 535 16.43 -26.56 -34.13
C LEU A 535 17.40 -27.39 -35.01
N GLY A 536 18.17 -28.30 -34.39
CA GLY A 536 19.02 -29.26 -35.09
C GLY A 536 18.23 -30.24 -35.97
N LEU A 537 17.10 -30.75 -35.49
CA LEU A 537 16.20 -31.65 -36.25
C LEU A 537 15.50 -30.92 -37.41
N ILE A 538 15.15 -29.65 -37.26
CA ILE A 538 14.57 -28.83 -38.35
C ILE A 538 15.63 -28.54 -39.42
N GLY A 539 16.88 -28.30 -39.02
CA GLY A 539 18.02 -28.07 -39.91
C GLY A 539 18.36 -29.30 -40.76
N MET A 540 18.31 -30.51 -40.19
CA MET A 540 18.61 -31.77 -40.92
C MET A 540 17.57 -32.15 -41.98
N LYS A 541 16.32 -31.66 -41.87
CA LYS A 541 15.28 -31.92 -42.88
C LYS A 541 15.42 -31.06 -44.14
N ARG A 542 16.23 -30.02 -44.16
CA ARG A 542 16.51 -29.17 -45.33
C ARG A 542 17.70 -29.63 -46.17
N GLY A 543 18.48 -30.61 -45.72
CA GLY A 543 19.69 -31.10 -46.39
C GLY A 543 19.52 -32.34 -47.27
N ARG A 544 18.28 -32.82 -47.52
CA ARG A 544 18.03 -33.98 -48.37
C ARG A 544 17.07 -33.63 -49.52
N LYS A 545 17.58 -32.89 -50.45
CA LYS A 545 17.11 -32.83 -51.85
C LYS A 545 18.35 -32.76 -52.70
N ASP A 546 18.79 -33.91 -53.12
CA ASP A 546 19.38 -34.21 -54.39
C ASP A 546 19.12 -35.69 -54.71
#